data_9e60988c1331ac65bf2ea39a968c9244
#
_entry.id   9e60988c1331ac65bf2ea39a968c9244
#
_cell.length_a   1.000
_cell.length_b   1.000
_cell.length_c   1.000
_cell.angle_alpha   90.00
_cell.angle_beta   90.00
_cell.angle_gamma   90.00
#
_symmetry.space_group_name_H-M   'P 1'
#
loop_
_entity.id
_entity.type
_entity.pdbx_description
1 polymer ?
#
loop_
_entity_poly.entity_id
_entity_poly.type
_entity_poly.pdbx_seq_one_letter_code
_entity_poly.pdbx_strand_id
1 'polypeptide(L)'
;MNTRLVNKLKTSATCVALASGMMLATAAVADQVTLKSADGTVNLVGDFVEFKDDNYVIRTALGDLRISASRVRCEGAACPQLNDVTADVQIAGSDTIGLGMMPLLMSGFAATLDADAELVNTAAGQTIATLVSDGGFGDEIGSYLVSATSDDDAFAALLGGSAKVGMSSRRITKDEARALRAEGAGNMVSPDQEHIVAIDSMVVITHPSNNVGELSVEQLRGIFSGQITNWQQVGGPNRDINVIAHDNQSSSYDFFMNYLYGEERPNFVPQGIATDDQTASNVVYQDRGAIGYVGFAFQRGAQPVTVVNECGIASKPDAFSAKTEEYALNRRMYLYNRADNLDEASLNFINFAISEAADGVIGKSGFIDLGILRRPQGEDDDRAISLRKEAAAYDAGFEAGVVREMLDEMSDNDRLSTTFRFRTGSAKLDERGRLDLARLVDYLENAPQGTKVTFVGFTDSVGTFEANRRLSLGRAGSVLDEVRSVAGDRVAQIEFAAAGFGEVAPSACNETDGGKAINRRVEVWISSDSAA
;
A
#
# COMPACT_ATOMS: atom_id res chain seq x y z
N MET A 1 72.09 -48.74 2.28
CA MET A 1 72.78 -49.38 1.18
C MET A 1 72.84 -48.39 0.05
N ASN A 2 74.05 -47.92 -0.09
CA ASN A 2 74.78 -47.53 -1.30
C ASN A 2 74.19 -46.44 -2.20
N THR A 3 74.81 -45.23 -2.16
CA THR A 3 76.05 -44.75 -2.83
C THR A 3 75.84 -44.48 -4.32
N ARG A 4 76.18 -43.43 -4.95
CA ARG A 4 77.29 -42.48 -5.04
C ARG A 4 76.89 -41.47 -6.12
N LEU A 5 77.16 -40.17 -5.95
CA LEU A 5 78.33 -39.38 -6.42
C LEU A 5 78.58 -39.46 -7.94
N VAL A 6 78.69 -38.38 -8.67
CA VAL A 6 79.86 -37.58 -8.95
C VAL A 6 79.58 -36.55 -10.06
N ASN A 7 79.83 -35.29 -9.77
CA ASN A 7 80.71 -34.27 -10.35
C ASN A 7 80.71 -33.86 -11.84
N LYS A 8 80.61 -32.55 -11.97
CA LYS A 8 81.49 -31.61 -12.78
C LYS A 8 81.27 -31.52 -14.30
N LEU A 9 80.99 -30.39 -14.84
CA LEU A 9 82.01 -29.44 -15.35
C LEU A 9 81.33 -28.18 -15.93
N LYS A 10 82.06 -27.08 -15.75
CA LYS A 10 81.80 -25.73 -16.22
C LYS A 10 81.91 -25.62 -17.74
N THR A 11 81.07 -24.80 -18.36
CA THR A 11 81.59 -23.93 -19.48
C THR A 11 80.66 -22.70 -19.56
N SER A 12 81.33 -21.56 -19.55
CA SER A 12 80.77 -20.24 -19.73
C SER A 12 80.44 -20.03 -21.21
N ALA A 13 79.18 -19.53 -21.47
CA ALA A 13 78.92 -18.89 -22.76
C ALA A 13 78.04 -17.66 -22.47
N THR A 14 78.65 -16.51 -22.68
CA THR A 14 78.03 -15.19 -22.62
C THR A 14 77.13 -15.03 -23.83
N CYS A 15 75.82 -15.00 -23.63
CA CYS A 15 74.86 -14.54 -24.63
C CYS A 15 74.18 -13.29 -24.11
N VAL A 16 74.44 -12.19 -24.80
CA VAL A 16 73.71 -10.93 -24.69
C VAL A 16 72.25 -11.19 -25.16
N ALA A 17 71.28 -11.19 -24.26
CA ALA A 17 69.86 -11.21 -24.61
C ALA A 17 69.34 -9.81 -24.46
N LEU A 18 68.93 -9.22 -25.58
CA LEU A 18 68.08 -8.04 -25.61
C LEU A 18 66.77 -8.31 -24.77
N ALA A 19 66.66 -7.63 -23.71
CA ALA A 19 65.39 -7.58 -22.96
C ALA A 19 64.37 -6.72 -23.72
N SER A 20 63.58 -7.35 -24.56
CA SER A 20 62.33 -6.75 -25.02
C SER A 20 61.40 -6.65 -23.80
N GLY A 21 61.28 -5.46 -23.22
CA GLY A 21 60.28 -5.17 -22.20
C GLY A 21 58.89 -5.30 -22.79
N MET A 22 58.24 -6.46 -22.59
CA MET A 22 56.80 -6.53 -22.60
C MET A 22 56.34 -5.77 -21.36
N MET A 23 55.92 -4.51 -21.54
CA MET A 23 55.00 -3.87 -20.62
C MET A 23 53.73 -4.70 -20.69
N LEU A 24 53.51 -5.57 -19.69
CA LEU A 24 52.18 -6.01 -19.30
C LEU A 24 51.44 -4.73 -18.90
N ALA A 25 50.67 -4.17 -19.82
CA ALA A 25 49.60 -3.27 -19.47
C ALA A 25 48.72 -4.08 -18.51
N THR A 26 48.87 -3.84 -17.22
CA THR A 26 47.78 -4.15 -16.28
C THR A 26 46.60 -3.41 -16.84
N ALA A 27 45.67 -4.12 -17.48
CA ALA A 27 44.35 -3.60 -17.71
C ALA A 27 43.88 -3.12 -16.33
N ALA A 28 43.79 -1.81 -16.16
CA ALA A 28 43.03 -1.26 -15.06
C ALA A 28 41.68 -1.98 -15.15
N VAL A 29 41.35 -2.78 -14.15
CA VAL A 29 39.99 -3.29 -13.99
C VAL A 29 39.20 -2.01 -13.87
N ALA A 30 38.54 -1.63 -14.94
CA ALA A 30 37.67 -0.48 -14.94
C ALA A 30 36.73 -0.66 -13.75
N ASP A 31 36.48 0.40 -13.03
CA ASP A 31 35.64 0.46 -11.86
C ASP A 31 34.19 0.24 -12.31
N GLN A 32 33.88 -0.97 -12.80
CA GLN A 32 32.62 -1.35 -13.36
C GLN A 32 31.59 -1.47 -12.25
N VAL A 33 30.47 -0.76 -12.42
CA VAL A 33 29.32 -0.81 -11.53
C VAL A 33 28.09 -1.26 -12.31
N THR A 34 27.14 -1.82 -11.58
CA THR A 34 25.81 -2.13 -12.10
C THR A 34 24.81 -1.24 -11.38
N LEU A 35 24.08 -0.42 -12.12
CA LEU A 35 22.96 0.35 -11.60
C LEU A 35 21.68 -0.43 -11.83
N LYS A 36 21.04 -0.89 -10.73
CA LYS A 36 19.77 -1.61 -10.77
C LYS A 36 18.69 -0.75 -10.15
N SER A 37 17.55 -0.61 -10.83
CA SER A 37 16.35 -0.09 -10.20
C SER A 37 15.80 -1.10 -9.18
N ALA A 38 15.02 -0.62 -8.21
CA ALA A 38 14.39 -1.46 -7.19
C ALA A 38 13.46 -2.52 -7.81
N ASP A 39 12.91 -2.23 -8.99
CA ASP A 39 12.06 -3.11 -9.81
C ASP A 39 12.85 -4.00 -10.80
N GLY A 40 14.18 -3.95 -10.77
CA GLY A 40 15.05 -4.78 -11.62
C GLY A 40 15.09 -4.43 -13.10
N THR A 41 14.35 -3.43 -13.55
CA THR A 41 14.20 -3.11 -14.99
C THR A 41 15.29 -2.20 -15.52
N VAL A 42 15.86 -1.36 -14.67
CA VAL A 42 17.12 -0.71 -14.99
C VAL A 42 18.24 -1.63 -14.50
N ASN A 43 18.90 -2.27 -15.43
CA ASN A 43 20.12 -3.03 -15.16
C ASN A 43 21.19 -2.50 -16.11
N LEU A 44 21.84 -1.42 -15.70
CA LEU A 44 22.84 -0.72 -16.50
C LEU A 44 24.22 -1.02 -15.97
N VAL A 45 25.04 -1.62 -16.80
CA VAL A 45 26.44 -1.89 -16.51
C VAL A 45 27.29 -0.84 -17.20
N GLY A 46 28.19 -0.21 -16.46
CA GLY A 46 29.09 0.79 -16.98
C GLY A 46 30.24 1.08 -16.02
N ASP A 47 31.22 1.84 -16.49
CA ASP A 47 32.34 2.30 -15.66
C ASP A 47 31.86 3.51 -14.85
N PHE A 48 32.01 3.46 -13.53
CA PHE A 48 31.64 4.57 -12.65
C PHE A 48 32.55 5.78 -12.97
N VAL A 49 31.93 6.94 -13.23
CA VAL A 49 32.66 8.18 -13.54
C VAL A 49 32.66 9.10 -12.33
N GLU A 50 31.48 9.45 -11.83
CA GLU A 50 31.31 10.31 -10.65
C GLU A 50 29.89 10.14 -10.05
N PHE A 51 29.74 10.56 -8.78
CA PHE A 51 28.45 10.80 -8.15
C PHE A 51 28.32 12.30 -7.91
N LYS A 52 27.34 12.94 -8.54
CA LYS A 52 27.17 14.38 -8.47
C LYS A 52 25.69 14.78 -8.59
N ASP A 53 25.28 15.75 -7.76
CA ASP A 53 23.91 16.28 -7.74
C ASP A 53 22.86 15.11 -7.70
N ASP A 54 23.05 14.16 -6.77
CA ASP A 54 22.22 12.97 -6.56
C ASP A 54 22.06 12.06 -7.79
N ASN A 55 23.04 12.09 -8.69
CA ASN A 55 23.06 11.22 -9.84
C ASN A 55 24.37 10.43 -9.92
N TYR A 56 24.23 9.15 -10.24
CA TYR A 56 25.34 8.35 -10.75
C TYR A 56 25.61 8.74 -12.19
N VAL A 57 26.86 9.01 -12.50
CA VAL A 57 27.33 9.14 -13.87
C VAL A 57 28.15 7.88 -14.18
N ILE A 58 27.67 7.09 -15.12
CA ILE A 58 28.38 5.89 -15.60
C ILE A 58 28.69 6.01 -17.09
N ARG A 59 29.85 5.51 -17.48
CA ARG A 59 30.23 5.42 -18.87
C ARG A 59 29.87 4.08 -19.45
N THR A 60 29.05 4.11 -20.50
CA THR A 60 28.60 2.93 -21.24
C THR A 60 29.07 2.98 -22.68
N ALA A 61 28.82 1.93 -23.43
CA ALA A 61 29.07 1.91 -24.88
C ALA A 61 28.32 2.99 -25.67
N LEU A 62 27.23 3.56 -25.08
CA LEU A 62 26.41 4.61 -25.67
C LEU A 62 26.83 6.03 -25.22
N GLY A 63 27.85 6.14 -24.38
CA GLY A 63 28.32 7.39 -23.78
C GLY A 63 28.07 7.47 -22.28
N ASP A 64 28.30 8.64 -21.70
CA ASP A 64 28.10 8.88 -20.28
C ASP A 64 26.58 9.05 -20.00
N LEU A 65 26.04 8.19 -19.14
CA LEU A 65 24.66 8.22 -18.70
C LEU A 65 24.56 8.79 -17.29
N ARG A 66 23.62 9.71 -17.08
CA ARG A 66 23.32 10.30 -15.78
C ARG A 66 22.00 9.75 -15.28
N ILE A 67 22.03 9.07 -14.13
CA ILE A 67 20.88 8.36 -13.57
C ILE A 67 20.70 8.74 -12.13
N SER A 68 19.49 9.17 -11.77
CA SER A 68 19.17 9.59 -10.40
C SER A 68 19.35 8.42 -9.42
N ALA A 69 20.04 8.70 -8.31
CA ALA A 69 20.25 7.73 -7.22
C ALA A 69 18.92 7.30 -6.56
N SER A 70 17.88 8.12 -6.64
CA SER A 70 16.55 7.74 -6.15
C SER A 70 15.90 6.60 -6.94
N ARG A 71 16.40 6.27 -8.12
CA ARG A 71 15.81 5.27 -9.02
C ARG A 71 16.59 3.97 -9.10
N VAL A 72 17.86 3.96 -8.68
CA VAL A 72 18.75 2.82 -8.90
C VAL A 72 19.66 2.55 -7.71
N ARG A 73 19.95 1.28 -7.46
CA ARG A 73 20.98 0.82 -6.55
C ARG A 73 22.28 0.62 -7.32
N CYS A 74 23.39 1.11 -6.78
CA CYS A 74 24.73 0.84 -7.30
C CYS A 74 25.28 -0.44 -6.69
N GLU A 75 25.66 -1.41 -7.52
CA GLU A 75 26.32 -2.65 -7.13
C GLU A 75 27.70 -2.73 -7.79
N GLY A 76 28.73 -2.99 -7.01
CA GLY A 76 30.11 -3.10 -7.46
C GLY A 76 31.11 -2.45 -6.51
N ALA A 77 32.39 -2.81 -6.62
CA ALA A 77 33.43 -2.30 -5.73
C ALA A 77 33.72 -0.79 -5.92
N ALA A 78 33.36 -0.25 -7.08
CA ALA A 78 33.53 1.16 -7.42
C ALA A 78 32.35 2.04 -7.06
N CYS A 79 31.28 1.47 -6.49
CA CYS A 79 30.18 2.27 -6.01
C CYS A 79 30.65 3.23 -4.92
N PRO A 80 30.26 4.51 -4.97
CA PRO A 80 30.68 5.47 -3.96
C PRO A 80 30.20 4.98 -2.59
N GLN A 81 31.12 4.94 -1.64
CA GLN A 81 30.80 4.82 -0.22
C GLN A 81 30.20 6.17 0.18
N LEU A 82 28.89 6.28 0.12
CA LEU A 82 28.23 7.45 0.66
C LEU A 82 28.40 7.37 2.18
N ASN A 83 28.97 8.41 2.79
CA ASN A 83 29.33 8.46 4.20
C ASN A 83 28.17 7.95 5.06
N ASP A 84 28.46 7.36 6.22
CA ASP A 84 27.44 7.05 7.23
C ASP A 84 26.69 8.33 7.57
N VAL A 85 25.53 8.50 6.92
CA VAL A 85 24.66 9.65 7.17
C VAL A 85 23.97 9.38 8.49
N THR A 86 24.36 10.11 9.52
CA THR A 86 23.66 10.09 10.80
C THR A 86 22.49 11.06 10.73
N ALA A 87 21.30 10.59 11.01
CA ALA A 87 20.10 11.41 11.19
C ALA A 87 19.56 11.20 12.61
N ASP A 88 18.76 12.14 13.10
CA ASP A 88 18.14 12.01 14.42
C ASP A 88 17.15 10.84 14.46
N VAL A 89 16.39 10.67 13.39
CA VAL A 89 15.40 9.60 13.25
C VAL A 89 15.71 8.74 12.02
N GLN A 90 15.79 7.42 12.20
CA GLN A 90 15.90 6.44 11.13
C GLN A 90 14.54 5.80 10.89
N ILE A 91 14.08 5.84 9.64
CA ILE A 91 12.84 5.24 9.15
C ILE A 91 13.22 4.22 8.08
N ALA A 92 12.76 2.97 8.22
CA ALA A 92 13.12 1.91 7.28
C ALA A 92 11.93 1.05 6.88
N GLY A 93 11.96 0.49 5.68
CA GLY A 93 10.98 -0.50 5.22
C GLY A 93 10.46 -0.24 3.81
N SER A 94 9.17 -0.48 3.62
CA SER A 94 8.47 -0.48 2.33
C SER A 94 8.93 0.60 1.34
N ASP A 95 9.38 0.17 0.19
CA ASP A 95 9.73 1.02 -0.95
C ASP A 95 8.52 1.84 -1.45
N THR A 96 7.34 1.21 -1.47
CA THR A 96 6.07 1.85 -1.84
C THR A 96 5.80 3.09 -0.99
N ILE A 97 6.01 3.00 0.33
CA ILE A 97 5.83 4.13 1.26
C ILE A 97 7.00 5.09 1.14
N GLY A 98 8.22 4.56 1.21
CA GLY A 98 9.45 5.36 1.27
C GLY A 98 9.69 6.22 0.04
N LEU A 99 9.46 5.67 -1.15
CA LEU A 99 9.62 6.39 -2.42
C LEU A 99 8.35 7.13 -2.84
N GLY A 100 7.17 6.57 -2.54
CA GLY A 100 5.89 7.11 -3.00
C GLY A 100 5.32 8.21 -2.11
N MET A 101 5.33 8.04 -0.80
CA MET A 101 4.63 8.92 0.14
C MET A 101 5.56 9.78 1.00
N MET A 102 6.68 9.22 1.48
CA MET A 102 7.54 9.87 2.46
C MET A 102 8.09 11.24 2.04
N PRO A 103 8.50 11.48 0.77
CA PRO A 103 9.00 12.79 0.37
C PRO A 103 7.98 13.92 0.61
N LEU A 104 6.72 13.69 0.24
CA LEU A 104 5.66 14.69 0.47
C LEU A 104 5.25 14.75 1.94
N LEU A 105 5.25 13.60 2.63
CA LEU A 105 4.91 13.55 4.04
C LEU A 105 5.92 14.31 4.90
N MET A 106 7.23 14.20 4.59
CA MET A 106 8.29 14.99 5.24
C MET A 106 8.12 16.48 4.98
N SER A 107 7.83 16.87 3.73
CA SER A 107 7.56 18.28 3.40
C SER A 107 6.33 18.82 4.14
N GLY A 108 5.26 18.01 4.25
CA GLY A 108 4.07 18.38 5.01
C GLY A 108 4.33 18.50 6.51
N PHE A 109 5.15 17.60 7.06
CA PHE A 109 5.54 17.65 8.46
C PHE A 109 6.39 18.89 8.76
N ALA A 110 7.39 19.19 7.93
CA ALA A 110 8.20 20.40 8.05
C ALA A 110 7.34 21.67 8.08
N ALA A 111 6.35 21.74 7.18
CA ALA A 111 5.44 22.89 7.12
C ALA A 111 4.63 23.09 8.42
N THR A 112 4.33 22.02 9.19
CA THR A 112 3.68 22.17 10.50
C THR A 112 4.60 22.74 11.59
N LEU A 113 5.91 22.78 11.32
CA LEU A 113 6.95 23.29 12.21
C LEU A 113 7.48 24.66 11.74
N ASP A 114 6.80 25.33 10.82
CA ASP A 114 7.28 26.53 10.16
C ASP A 114 8.69 26.33 9.55
N ALA A 115 8.88 25.21 8.83
CA ALA A 115 10.14 24.79 8.25
C ALA A 115 9.95 24.22 6.84
N ASP A 116 11.04 24.17 6.07
CA ASP A 116 11.14 23.45 4.81
C ASP A 116 11.87 22.10 5.01
N ALA A 117 11.52 21.09 4.21
CA ALA A 117 12.25 19.84 4.16
C ALA A 117 13.21 19.82 2.95
N GLU A 118 14.50 19.83 3.21
CA GLU A 118 15.54 19.58 2.21
C GLU A 118 15.74 18.07 2.04
N LEU A 119 15.39 17.54 0.86
CA LEU A 119 15.43 16.11 0.56
C LEU A 119 16.66 15.80 -0.29
N VAL A 120 17.58 14.99 0.22
CA VAL A 120 18.81 14.58 -0.46
C VAL A 120 18.89 13.06 -0.52
N ASN A 121 19.05 12.51 -1.73
CA ASN A 121 19.27 11.07 -1.90
C ASN A 121 20.73 10.72 -1.57
N THR A 122 20.96 9.91 -0.55
CA THR A 122 22.30 9.55 -0.06
C THR A 122 22.79 8.22 -0.59
N ALA A 123 21.87 7.30 -0.88
CA ALA A 123 22.15 6.01 -1.50
C ALA A 123 20.91 5.52 -2.26
N ALA A 124 21.02 4.40 -2.94
CA ALA A 124 19.89 3.75 -3.58
C ALA A 124 18.80 3.42 -2.56
N GLY A 125 17.62 4.00 -2.75
CA GLY A 125 16.49 3.84 -1.82
C GLY A 125 16.68 4.56 -0.47
N GLN A 126 17.70 5.40 -0.32
CA GLN A 126 17.89 6.22 0.89
C GLN A 126 17.79 7.69 0.59
N THR A 127 16.97 8.38 1.40
CA THR A 127 16.78 9.82 1.33
C THR A 127 16.93 10.39 2.75
N ILE A 128 17.76 11.40 2.91
CA ILE A 128 17.75 12.22 4.12
C ILE A 128 16.83 13.41 3.90
N ALA A 129 15.97 13.66 4.87
CA ALA A 129 15.16 14.86 4.98
C ALA A 129 15.71 15.70 6.11
N THR A 130 16.28 16.86 5.81
CA THR A 130 16.73 17.84 6.81
C THR A 130 15.66 18.92 6.92
N LEU A 131 15.14 19.14 8.12
CA LEU A 131 14.16 20.18 8.38
C LEU A 131 14.88 21.48 8.71
N VAL A 132 14.65 22.51 7.88
CA VAL A 132 15.31 23.80 7.99
C VAL A 132 14.25 24.87 8.34
N SER A 133 14.43 25.57 9.43
CA SER A 133 13.50 26.59 9.89
C SER A 133 13.38 27.75 8.90
N ASP A 134 12.16 28.21 8.60
CA ASP A 134 11.88 29.41 7.79
C ASP A 134 12.33 30.70 8.48
N GLY A 135 12.53 30.66 9.79
CA GLY A 135 12.91 31.80 10.62
C GLY A 135 14.42 31.88 10.84
N GLY A 136 14.94 33.10 10.98
CA GLY A 136 16.31 33.33 11.36
C GLY A 136 17.32 33.09 10.23
N PHE A 137 18.32 32.23 10.46
CA PHE A 137 19.40 31.93 9.52
C PHE A 137 19.26 30.58 8.80
N GLY A 138 18.09 29.95 8.87
CA GLY A 138 17.85 28.63 8.30
C GLY A 138 18.51 27.54 9.14
N ASP A 139 18.26 27.55 10.45
CA ASP A 139 18.82 26.57 11.37
C ASP A 139 18.16 25.18 11.14
N GLU A 140 18.95 24.13 11.13
CA GLU A 140 18.48 22.75 11.14
C GLU A 140 17.76 22.45 12.46
N ILE A 141 16.50 21.99 12.36
CA ILE A 141 15.65 21.65 13.53
C ILE A 141 15.41 20.15 13.66
N GLY A 142 15.89 19.34 12.74
CA GLY A 142 15.82 17.89 12.79
C GLY A 142 16.18 17.24 11.47
N SER A 143 16.54 15.97 11.54
CA SER A 143 16.93 15.17 10.36
C SER A 143 16.34 13.77 10.41
N TYR A 144 15.87 13.27 9.25
CA TYR A 144 15.17 11.99 9.09
C TYR A 144 15.80 11.21 7.94
N LEU A 145 16.38 10.04 8.23
CA LEU A 145 16.89 9.14 7.20
C LEU A 145 15.81 8.12 6.85
N VAL A 146 15.33 8.17 5.63
CA VAL A 146 14.35 7.23 5.08
C VAL A 146 15.06 6.19 4.22
N SER A 147 15.00 4.93 4.62
CA SER A 147 15.55 3.77 3.88
C SER A 147 14.39 2.96 3.29
N ALA A 148 14.11 3.18 2.00
CA ALA A 148 13.08 2.49 1.24
C ALA A 148 13.64 1.18 0.68
N THR A 149 13.20 0.05 1.23
CA THR A 149 13.70 -1.29 0.92
C THR A 149 12.55 -2.28 0.74
N SER A 150 12.21 -3.07 1.76
CA SER A 150 11.12 -4.03 1.74
C SER A 150 10.31 -3.99 3.03
N ASP A 151 9.10 -4.56 3.01
CA ASP A 151 8.28 -4.69 4.22
C ASP A 151 8.97 -5.54 5.31
N ASP A 152 9.72 -6.57 4.93
CA ASP A 152 10.45 -7.44 5.85
C ASP A 152 11.60 -6.68 6.55
N ASP A 153 12.27 -5.80 5.81
CA ASP A 153 13.34 -4.96 6.35
C ASP A 153 12.85 -3.97 7.40
N ALA A 154 11.57 -3.53 7.33
CA ALA A 154 10.98 -2.70 8.38
C ALA A 154 11.05 -3.38 9.75
N PHE A 155 10.63 -4.64 9.80
CA PHE A 155 10.59 -5.39 11.06
C PHE A 155 11.98 -5.87 11.48
N ALA A 156 12.84 -6.19 10.52
CA ALA A 156 14.25 -6.51 10.81
C ALA A 156 15.00 -5.29 11.38
N ALA A 157 14.78 -4.10 10.83
CA ALA A 157 15.40 -2.86 11.32
C ALA A 157 14.90 -2.46 12.73
N LEU A 158 13.59 -2.62 12.98
CA LEU A 158 13.02 -2.43 14.31
C LEU A 158 13.58 -3.44 15.31
N LEU A 159 13.71 -4.71 14.92
CA LEU A 159 14.26 -5.78 15.77
C LEU A 159 15.72 -5.53 16.11
N GLY A 160 16.52 -5.15 15.11
CA GLY A 160 17.94 -4.81 15.27
C GLY A 160 18.22 -3.45 15.89
N GLY A 161 17.18 -2.62 16.10
CA GLY A 161 17.31 -1.27 16.68
C GLY A 161 17.97 -0.25 15.74
N SER A 162 18.10 -0.56 14.44
CA SER A 162 18.66 0.34 13.42
C SER A 162 17.64 1.34 12.87
N ALA A 163 16.35 1.15 13.13
CA ALA A 163 15.30 2.11 12.84
C ALA A 163 14.46 2.40 14.09
N LYS A 164 13.98 3.65 14.18
CA LYS A 164 13.00 4.11 15.17
C LYS A 164 11.58 3.85 14.70
N VAL A 165 11.36 4.02 13.39
CA VAL A 165 10.07 3.86 12.73
C VAL A 165 10.23 2.87 11.58
N GLY A 166 9.39 1.83 11.58
CA GLY A 166 9.25 0.88 10.48
C GLY A 166 8.07 1.28 9.60
N MET A 167 8.23 1.27 8.28
CA MET A 167 7.14 1.49 7.33
C MET A 167 6.83 0.21 6.55
N SER A 168 5.54 -0.18 6.51
CA SER A 168 5.15 -1.45 5.90
C SER A 168 3.82 -1.33 5.14
N SER A 169 3.76 -1.93 3.95
CA SER A 169 2.54 -2.04 3.14
C SER A 169 1.67 -3.26 3.51
N ARG A 170 2.09 -4.00 4.52
CA ARG A 170 1.35 -5.12 5.12
C ARG A 170 1.34 -5.03 6.63
N ARG A 171 0.37 -5.68 7.24
CA ARG A 171 0.37 -5.81 8.70
C ARG A 171 1.50 -6.73 9.17
N ILE A 172 2.07 -6.43 10.32
CA ILE A 172 3.05 -7.28 11.01
C ILE A 172 2.53 -8.71 11.17
N THR A 173 3.36 -9.71 10.90
CA THR A 173 3.03 -11.11 11.10
C THR A 173 3.08 -11.50 12.58
N LYS A 174 2.45 -12.63 12.93
CA LYS A 174 2.47 -13.14 14.31
C LYS A 174 3.87 -13.48 14.80
N ASP A 175 4.73 -13.93 13.88
CA ASP A 175 6.10 -14.34 14.22
C ASP A 175 7.01 -13.14 14.42
N GLU A 176 6.93 -12.12 13.57
CA GLU A 176 7.61 -10.83 13.75
C GLU A 176 7.18 -10.14 15.05
N ALA A 177 5.85 -10.06 15.30
CA ALA A 177 5.33 -9.47 16.53
C ALA A 177 5.80 -10.22 17.78
N ARG A 178 5.94 -11.55 17.70
CA ARG A 178 6.48 -12.38 18.80
C ARG A 178 7.96 -12.14 19.01
N ALA A 179 8.75 -12.05 17.93
CA ALA A 179 10.18 -11.77 17.97
C ALA A 179 10.44 -10.39 18.61
N LEU A 180 9.78 -9.35 18.12
CA LEU A 180 9.88 -7.99 18.66
C LEU A 180 9.47 -7.91 20.12
N ARG A 181 8.39 -8.58 20.52
CA ARG A 181 7.98 -8.64 21.93
C ARG A 181 9.01 -9.32 22.82
N ALA A 182 9.68 -10.37 22.34
CA ALA A 182 10.73 -11.06 23.08
C ALA A 182 11.94 -10.15 23.36
N GLU A 183 12.21 -9.18 22.48
CA GLU A 183 13.25 -8.17 22.61
C GLU A 183 12.77 -6.86 23.29
N GLY A 184 11.61 -6.90 23.97
CA GLY A 184 11.12 -5.77 24.77
C GLY A 184 10.38 -4.68 24.01
N ALA A 185 10.13 -4.84 22.70
CA ALA A 185 9.48 -3.83 21.88
C ALA A 185 8.02 -3.50 22.26
N GLY A 186 7.38 -4.33 23.09
CA GLY A 186 6.02 -4.10 23.54
C GLY A 186 4.98 -4.89 22.73
N ASN A 187 3.77 -4.35 22.60
CA ASN A 187 2.67 -4.99 21.85
C ASN A 187 2.51 -4.35 20.46
N MET A 188 3.26 -4.86 19.49
CA MET A 188 3.34 -4.30 18.13
C MET A 188 2.00 -4.18 17.37
N VAL A 189 0.91 -4.68 17.92
CA VAL A 189 -0.45 -4.53 17.36
C VAL A 189 -1.34 -3.64 18.21
N SER A 190 -0.76 -2.91 19.20
CA SER A 190 -1.49 -1.91 19.96
C SER A 190 -1.59 -0.58 19.20
N PRO A 191 -2.59 0.26 19.47
CA PRO A 191 -2.73 1.58 18.86
C PRO A 191 -1.52 2.50 19.05
N ASP A 192 -0.75 2.28 20.11
CA ASP A 192 0.45 3.07 20.42
C ASP A 192 1.69 2.63 19.60
N GLN A 193 1.59 1.53 18.83
CA GLN A 193 2.71 0.94 18.11
C GLN A 193 2.40 0.55 16.67
N GLU A 194 1.13 0.36 16.31
CA GLU A 194 0.66 0.07 14.94
C GLU A 194 -0.20 1.26 14.47
N HIS A 195 0.31 2.02 13.53
CA HIS A 195 -0.32 3.24 13.02
C HIS A 195 -0.67 3.07 11.55
N ILE A 196 -1.96 3.14 11.21
CA ILE A 196 -2.41 3.20 9.82
C ILE A 196 -2.28 4.65 9.37
N VAL A 197 -1.54 4.89 8.28
CA VAL A 197 -1.30 6.24 7.77
C VAL A 197 -2.00 6.52 6.45
N ALA A 198 -2.23 5.48 5.64
CA ALA A 198 -2.90 5.61 4.35
C ALA A 198 -3.51 4.27 3.93
N ILE A 199 -4.27 4.31 2.85
CA ILE A 199 -4.76 3.15 2.13
C ILE A 199 -4.22 3.21 0.70
N ASP A 200 -3.84 2.07 0.15
CA ASP A 200 -3.56 1.90 -1.27
C ASP A 200 -4.54 0.88 -1.86
N SER A 201 -4.85 1.04 -3.12
CA SER A 201 -5.67 0.10 -3.89
C SER A 201 -4.95 -0.29 -5.17
N MET A 202 -4.78 -1.59 -5.37
CA MET A 202 -4.29 -2.11 -6.63
C MET A 202 -5.43 -2.15 -7.64
N VAL A 203 -5.34 -1.36 -8.69
CA VAL A 203 -6.38 -1.22 -9.72
C VAL A 203 -5.99 -1.99 -10.96
N VAL A 204 -6.83 -2.92 -11.39
CA VAL A 204 -6.69 -3.55 -12.71
C VAL A 204 -7.08 -2.51 -13.77
N ILE A 205 -6.22 -2.32 -14.77
CA ILE A 205 -6.38 -1.32 -15.81
C ILE A 205 -6.31 -1.93 -17.20
N THR A 206 -7.08 -1.36 -18.13
CA THR A 206 -7.07 -1.69 -19.55
C THR A 206 -6.96 -0.42 -20.40
N HIS A 207 -6.75 -0.60 -21.70
CA HIS A 207 -6.76 0.54 -22.62
C HIS A 207 -8.15 1.20 -22.66
N PRO A 208 -8.27 2.55 -22.72
CA PRO A 208 -9.56 3.27 -22.68
C PRO A 208 -10.56 2.89 -23.79
N SER A 209 -10.10 2.35 -24.92
CA SER A 209 -10.97 1.84 -25.98
C SER A 209 -11.40 0.38 -25.78
N ASN A 210 -10.99 -0.27 -24.71
CA ASN A 210 -11.48 -1.59 -24.37
C ASN A 210 -12.85 -1.45 -23.70
N ASN A 211 -13.84 -2.17 -24.23
CA ASN A 211 -15.21 -2.12 -23.69
C ASN A 211 -15.46 -3.13 -22.56
N VAL A 212 -14.43 -3.85 -22.12
CA VAL A 212 -14.50 -4.75 -20.95
C VAL A 212 -14.28 -3.90 -19.70
N GLY A 213 -15.36 -3.49 -19.08
CA GLY A 213 -15.33 -2.68 -17.85
C GLY A 213 -15.40 -3.50 -16.57
N GLU A 214 -15.61 -4.83 -16.68
CA GLU A 214 -15.79 -5.74 -15.54
C GLU A 214 -15.16 -7.08 -15.84
N LEU A 215 -14.43 -7.65 -14.86
CA LEU A 215 -13.82 -8.98 -14.93
C LEU A 215 -14.02 -9.72 -13.61
N SER A 216 -14.38 -11.00 -13.70
CA SER A 216 -14.39 -11.85 -12.50
C SER A 216 -12.97 -12.21 -12.07
N VAL A 217 -12.80 -12.57 -10.80
CA VAL A 217 -11.52 -13.08 -10.28
C VAL A 217 -11.06 -14.31 -11.05
N GLU A 218 -12.00 -15.18 -11.48
CA GLU A 218 -11.69 -16.35 -12.31
C GLU A 218 -11.15 -15.94 -13.68
N GLN A 219 -11.77 -14.92 -14.32
CA GLN A 219 -11.29 -14.39 -15.59
C GLN A 219 -9.91 -13.74 -15.44
N LEU A 220 -9.67 -13.00 -14.36
CA LEU A 220 -8.35 -12.45 -14.04
C LEU A 220 -7.31 -13.56 -13.87
N ARG A 221 -7.63 -14.61 -13.11
CA ARG A 221 -6.77 -15.81 -13.01
C ARG A 221 -6.46 -16.43 -14.36
N GLY A 222 -7.48 -16.57 -15.22
CA GLY A 222 -7.30 -17.09 -16.58
C GLY A 222 -6.40 -16.22 -17.46
N ILE A 223 -6.51 -14.89 -17.35
CA ILE A 223 -5.70 -13.93 -18.11
C ILE A 223 -4.24 -13.96 -17.62
N PHE A 224 -4.04 -13.79 -16.29
CA PHE A 224 -2.69 -13.72 -15.70
C PHE A 224 -1.98 -15.09 -15.58
N SER A 225 -2.65 -16.18 -15.97
CA SER A 225 -2.03 -17.50 -16.19
C SER A 225 -1.80 -17.85 -17.66
N GLY A 226 -2.27 -17.01 -18.58
CA GLY A 226 -2.19 -17.26 -20.03
C GLY A 226 -3.20 -18.28 -20.57
N GLN A 227 -4.21 -18.67 -19.79
CA GLN A 227 -5.31 -19.53 -20.25
C GLN A 227 -6.32 -18.75 -21.11
N ILE A 228 -6.55 -17.47 -20.77
CA ILE A 228 -7.37 -16.54 -21.53
C ILE A 228 -6.40 -15.59 -22.24
N THR A 229 -6.35 -15.66 -23.56
CA THR A 229 -5.38 -14.93 -24.38
C THR A 229 -6.01 -13.96 -25.39
N ASN A 230 -7.34 -13.94 -25.47
CA ASN A 230 -8.06 -13.06 -26.39
C ASN A 230 -9.26 -12.43 -25.67
N TRP A 231 -9.43 -11.12 -25.83
CA TRP A 231 -10.50 -10.35 -25.19
C TRP A 231 -11.91 -10.87 -25.51
N GLN A 232 -12.09 -11.51 -26.69
CA GLN A 232 -13.38 -12.11 -27.06
C GLN A 232 -13.84 -13.19 -26.07
N GLN A 233 -12.91 -13.87 -25.40
CA GLN A 233 -13.23 -14.92 -24.41
C GLN A 233 -13.90 -14.36 -23.14
N VAL A 234 -13.78 -13.04 -22.93
CA VAL A 234 -14.36 -12.32 -21.78
C VAL A 234 -15.34 -11.22 -22.22
N GLY A 235 -15.92 -11.34 -23.42
CA GLY A 235 -16.95 -10.41 -23.94
C GLY A 235 -16.41 -9.15 -24.60
N GLY A 236 -15.11 -9.05 -24.79
CA GLY A 236 -14.44 -7.95 -25.47
C GLY A 236 -14.30 -8.13 -26.99
N PRO A 237 -13.54 -7.26 -27.65
CA PRO A 237 -13.27 -7.36 -29.09
C PRO A 237 -12.36 -8.56 -29.39
N ASN A 238 -12.41 -9.05 -30.65
CA ASN A 238 -11.46 -10.07 -31.09
C ASN A 238 -10.06 -9.46 -31.22
N ARG A 239 -9.31 -9.51 -30.15
CA ARG A 239 -7.94 -8.98 -30.01
C ARG A 239 -7.20 -9.76 -28.94
N ASP A 240 -5.92 -10.02 -29.18
CA ASP A 240 -5.06 -10.69 -28.23
C ASP A 240 -4.87 -9.84 -26.97
N ILE A 241 -4.75 -10.52 -25.83
CA ILE A 241 -4.50 -9.90 -24.54
C ILE A 241 -2.99 -9.84 -24.34
N ASN A 242 -2.46 -8.64 -24.09
CA ASN A 242 -1.08 -8.40 -23.72
C ASN A 242 -1.01 -8.09 -22.22
N VAL A 243 -0.53 -9.04 -21.43
CA VAL A 243 -0.39 -8.88 -19.98
C VAL A 243 0.87 -8.08 -19.68
N ILE A 244 0.70 -6.96 -18.95
CA ILE A 244 1.76 -6.11 -18.43
C ILE A 244 1.80 -6.32 -16.93
N ALA A 245 2.86 -6.95 -16.45
CA ALA A 245 3.06 -7.22 -15.02
C ALA A 245 4.23 -6.40 -14.47
N HIS A 246 4.30 -6.26 -13.15
CA HIS A 246 5.48 -5.76 -12.48
C HIS A 246 6.57 -6.84 -12.39
N ASP A 247 7.79 -6.43 -12.07
CA ASP A 247 8.87 -7.36 -11.77
C ASP A 247 8.48 -8.26 -10.59
N ASN A 248 8.91 -9.51 -10.62
CA ASN A 248 8.56 -10.52 -9.62
C ASN A 248 9.20 -10.27 -8.23
N GLN A 249 10.07 -9.28 -8.12
CA GLN A 249 10.63 -8.82 -6.84
C GLN A 249 9.85 -7.65 -6.24
N SER A 250 8.87 -7.08 -6.96
CA SER A 250 8.10 -5.95 -6.47
C SER A 250 7.01 -6.37 -5.49
N SER A 251 6.78 -5.53 -4.46
CA SER A 251 5.68 -5.73 -3.51
C SER A 251 4.30 -5.70 -4.18
N SER A 252 4.17 -4.94 -5.27
CA SER A 252 2.93 -4.87 -6.07
C SER A 252 2.65 -6.18 -6.81
N TYR A 253 3.69 -6.82 -7.37
CA TYR A 253 3.55 -8.15 -7.97
C TYR A 253 3.13 -9.18 -6.93
N ASP A 254 3.81 -9.21 -5.80
CA ASP A 254 3.53 -10.16 -4.72
C ASP A 254 2.11 -10.01 -4.18
N PHE A 255 1.68 -8.78 -3.93
CA PHE A 255 0.33 -8.50 -3.46
C PHE A 255 -0.73 -8.97 -4.46
N PHE A 256 -0.60 -8.61 -5.75
CA PHE A 256 -1.57 -8.96 -6.79
C PHE A 256 -1.61 -10.48 -7.05
N MET A 257 -0.46 -11.12 -7.17
CA MET A 257 -0.38 -12.56 -7.41
C MET A 257 -0.84 -13.39 -6.22
N ASN A 258 -0.60 -12.93 -4.99
CA ASN A 258 -1.15 -13.56 -3.78
C ASN A 258 -2.68 -13.47 -3.74
N TYR A 259 -3.25 -12.34 -4.15
CA TYR A 259 -4.70 -12.20 -4.24
C TYR A 259 -5.31 -13.20 -5.24
N LEU A 260 -4.70 -13.34 -6.42
CA LEU A 260 -5.23 -14.22 -7.47
C LEU A 260 -5.00 -15.72 -7.17
N TYR A 261 -3.82 -16.10 -6.68
CA TYR A 261 -3.39 -17.49 -6.66
C TYR A 261 -2.93 -17.99 -5.29
N GLY A 262 -2.76 -17.11 -4.30
CA GLY A 262 -2.13 -17.50 -3.04
C GLY A 262 -0.69 -17.99 -3.26
N GLU A 263 -0.38 -19.17 -2.71
CA GLU A 263 0.94 -19.81 -2.86
C GLU A 263 1.11 -20.56 -4.19
N GLU A 264 0.02 -20.89 -4.88
CA GLU A 264 0.01 -21.70 -6.13
C GLU A 264 0.11 -20.82 -7.39
N ARG A 265 1.23 -20.10 -7.54
CA ARG A 265 1.44 -19.19 -8.68
C ARG A 265 1.68 -19.93 -9.98
N PRO A 266 1.04 -19.53 -11.11
CA PRO A 266 1.28 -20.13 -12.41
C PRO A 266 2.68 -19.77 -12.93
N ASN A 267 3.27 -20.70 -13.70
CA ASN A 267 4.48 -20.40 -14.46
C ASN A 267 4.09 -19.72 -15.78
N PHE A 268 3.82 -18.42 -15.72
CA PHE A 268 3.42 -17.61 -16.86
C PHE A 268 4.43 -16.48 -17.09
N VAL A 269 4.75 -16.23 -18.37
CA VAL A 269 5.62 -15.12 -18.76
C VAL A 269 4.74 -14.03 -19.36
N PRO A 270 4.65 -12.85 -18.74
CA PRO A 270 3.88 -11.72 -19.26
C PRO A 270 4.51 -11.20 -20.57
N GLN A 271 3.71 -10.54 -21.43
CA GLN A 271 4.17 -9.92 -22.67
C GLN A 271 5.03 -8.67 -22.41
N GLY A 272 4.83 -8.01 -21.27
CA GLY A 272 5.64 -6.88 -20.84
C GLY A 272 5.86 -6.88 -19.33
N ILE A 273 7.05 -6.41 -18.92
CA ILE A 273 7.38 -6.17 -17.53
C ILE A 273 7.54 -4.66 -17.36
N ALA A 274 6.75 -4.08 -16.46
CA ALA A 274 6.82 -2.66 -16.13
C ALA A 274 7.74 -2.43 -14.94
N THR A 275 8.50 -1.37 -14.99
CA THR A 275 9.44 -0.97 -13.95
C THR A 275 8.76 -0.39 -12.71
N ASP A 276 7.62 0.24 -12.95
CA ASP A 276 6.86 0.98 -11.97
C ASP A 276 5.42 1.17 -12.47
N ASP A 277 4.55 1.63 -11.58
CA ASP A 277 3.14 1.89 -11.87
C ASP A 277 2.94 2.90 -13.02
N GLN A 278 3.80 3.92 -13.10
CA GLN A 278 3.73 4.92 -14.17
C GLN A 278 4.02 4.29 -15.54
N THR A 279 5.03 3.44 -15.61
CA THR A 279 5.40 2.70 -16.83
C THR A 279 4.29 1.72 -17.20
N ALA A 280 3.75 0.96 -16.24
CA ALA A 280 2.63 0.05 -16.47
C ALA A 280 1.43 0.78 -17.07
N SER A 281 1.03 1.90 -16.47
CA SER A 281 -0.08 2.72 -16.94
C SER A 281 0.15 3.27 -18.35
N ASN A 282 1.35 3.76 -18.64
CA ASN A 282 1.70 4.28 -19.98
C ASN A 282 1.65 3.19 -21.04
N VAL A 283 2.17 2.00 -20.76
CA VAL A 283 2.14 0.87 -21.71
C VAL A 283 0.71 0.44 -21.95
N VAL A 284 -0.11 0.29 -20.90
CA VAL A 284 -1.53 -0.08 -21.04
C VAL A 284 -2.31 0.98 -21.81
N TYR A 285 -2.02 2.26 -21.60
CA TYR A 285 -2.67 3.35 -22.35
C TYR A 285 -2.31 3.38 -23.83
N GLN A 286 -1.15 2.88 -24.23
CA GLN A 286 -0.68 2.86 -25.62
C GLN A 286 -1.09 1.59 -26.38
N ASP A 287 -1.28 0.47 -25.70
CA ASP A 287 -1.61 -0.81 -26.29
C ASP A 287 -3.07 -1.18 -26.07
N ARG A 288 -3.84 -1.22 -27.15
CA ARG A 288 -5.27 -1.55 -27.14
C ARG A 288 -5.57 -2.99 -26.68
N GLY A 289 -4.61 -3.89 -26.69
CA GLY A 289 -4.71 -5.26 -26.20
C GLY A 289 -4.28 -5.41 -24.75
N ALA A 290 -3.64 -4.40 -24.17
CA ALA A 290 -3.02 -4.53 -22.86
C ALA A 290 -4.01 -4.59 -21.70
N ILE A 291 -3.60 -5.35 -20.69
CA ILE A 291 -4.13 -5.36 -19.33
C ILE A 291 -2.94 -5.29 -18.37
N GLY A 292 -3.10 -4.54 -17.30
CA GLY A 292 -2.11 -4.45 -16.23
C GLY A 292 -2.78 -4.14 -14.89
N TYR A 293 -1.99 -3.88 -13.88
CA TYR A 293 -2.44 -3.42 -12.58
C TYR A 293 -1.48 -2.36 -12.03
N VAL A 294 -2.01 -1.38 -11.33
CA VAL A 294 -1.25 -0.24 -10.78
C VAL A 294 -1.85 0.20 -9.45
N GLY A 295 -1.09 0.92 -8.64
CA GLY A 295 -1.64 1.64 -7.48
C GLY A 295 -2.69 2.66 -7.90
N PHE A 296 -3.60 2.99 -7.00
CA PHE A 296 -4.77 3.85 -7.24
C PHE A 296 -4.42 5.19 -7.92
N ALA A 297 -3.31 5.81 -7.53
CA ALA A 297 -2.84 7.07 -8.08
C ALA A 297 -2.39 7.02 -9.54
N PHE A 298 -2.06 5.84 -10.03
CA PHE A 298 -1.33 5.66 -11.29
C PHE A 298 -2.22 5.21 -12.45
N GLN A 299 -3.53 5.33 -12.36
CA GLN A 299 -4.46 4.97 -13.44
C GLN A 299 -4.26 5.81 -14.71
N ARG A 300 -3.85 7.09 -14.58
CA ARG A 300 -3.32 8.00 -15.61
C ARG A 300 -4.09 8.07 -16.95
N GLY A 301 -5.36 7.77 -16.98
CA GLY A 301 -6.18 7.75 -18.20
C GLY A 301 -6.38 6.35 -18.80
N ALA A 302 -5.73 5.32 -18.26
CA ALA A 302 -6.16 3.95 -18.49
C ALA A 302 -7.54 3.72 -17.86
N GLN A 303 -8.29 2.76 -18.38
CA GLN A 303 -9.62 2.45 -17.87
C GLN A 303 -9.52 1.47 -16.69
N PRO A 304 -10.02 1.84 -15.50
CA PRO A 304 -10.13 0.92 -14.38
C PRO A 304 -11.20 -0.15 -14.67
N VAL A 305 -10.94 -1.37 -14.20
CA VAL A 305 -11.82 -2.52 -14.34
C VAL A 305 -12.46 -2.83 -12.98
N THR A 306 -13.79 -2.98 -12.98
CA THR A 306 -14.53 -3.48 -11.82
C THR A 306 -14.20 -4.97 -11.63
N VAL A 307 -13.84 -5.36 -10.41
CA VAL A 307 -13.55 -6.75 -10.07
C VAL A 307 -14.79 -7.40 -9.46
N VAL A 308 -15.19 -8.53 -10.02
CA VAL A 308 -16.31 -9.34 -9.51
C VAL A 308 -15.74 -10.56 -8.80
N ASN A 309 -16.08 -10.71 -7.52
CA ASN A 309 -15.62 -11.84 -6.74
C ASN A 309 -16.37 -13.15 -7.10
N GLU A 310 -15.98 -14.25 -6.48
CA GLU A 310 -16.54 -15.58 -6.74
C GLU A 310 -18.05 -15.69 -6.44
N CYS A 311 -18.60 -14.76 -5.64
CA CYS A 311 -20.02 -14.71 -5.29
C CYS A 311 -20.82 -13.73 -6.17
N GLY A 312 -20.22 -13.15 -7.20
CA GLY A 312 -20.86 -12.20 -8.09
C GLY A 312 -20.99 -10.78 -7.53
N ILE A 313 -20.30 -10.45 -6.43
CA ILE A 313 -20.30 -9.09 -5.89
C ILE A 313 -19.27 -8.27 -6.65
N ALA A 314 -19.75 -7.20 -7.30
CA ALA A 314 -18.92 -6.27 -8.05
C ALA A 314 -18.33 -5.20 -7.12
N SER A 315 -17.03 -4.98 -7.22
CA SER A 315 -16.30 -3.97 -6.45
C SER A 315 -15.59 -2.98 -7.37
N LYS A 316 -15.98 -1.70 -7.29
CA LYS A 316 -15.32 -0.63 -8.07
C LYS A 316 -14.05 -0.17 -7.36
N PRO A 317 -12.96 0.06 -8.11
CA PRO A 317 -11.71 0.58 -7.57
C PRO A 317 -11.80 2.09 -7.35
N ASP A 318 -12.54 2.51 -6.34
CA ASP A 318 -12.63 3.91 -5.93
C ASP A 318 -12.21 4.10 -4.46
N ALA A 319 -11.93 5.35 -4.07
CA ALA A 319 -11.44 5.66 -2.74
C ALA A 319 -12.43 5.26 -1.63
N PHE A 320 -13.74 5.38 -1.87
CA PHE A 320 -14.75 5.00 -0.90
C PHE A 320 -14.75 3.49 -0.64
N SER A 321 -14.76 2.69 -1.72
CA SER A 321 -14.75 1.22 -1.64
C SER A 321 -13.44 0.70 -1.02
N ALA A 322 -12.32 1.41 -1.23
CA ALA A 322 -11.05 1.10 -0.56
C ALA A 322 -11.12 1.42 0.95
N LYS A 323 -11.63 2.59 1.33
CA LYS A 323 -11.79 2.99 2.75
C LYS A 323 -12.73 2.05 3.51
N THR A 324 -13.79 1.58 2.89
CA THR A 324 -14.73 0.62 3.48
C THR A 324 -14.25 -0.84 3.40
N GLU A 325 -13.11 -1.10 2.72
CA GLU A 325 -12.57 -2.44 2.45
C GLU A 325 -13.50 -3.34 1.62
N GLU A 326 -14.38 -2.75 0.86
CA GLU A 326 -15.25 -3.47 -0.08
C GLU A 326 -14.55 -3.78 -1.38
N TYR A 327 -13.51 -3.01 -1.73
CA TYR A 327 -12.63 -3.34 -2.84
C TYR A 327 -11.55 -4.33 -2.37
N ALA A 328 -11.57 -5.54 -2.91
CA ALA A 328 -10.76 -6.63 -2.38
C ALA A 328 -9.24 -6.46 -2.57
N LEU A 329 -8.81 -5.65 -3.54
CA LEU A 329 -7.41 -5.34 -3.81
C LEU A 329 -6.95 -4.07 -3.07
N ASN A 330 -7.46 -3.81 -1.89
CA ASN A 330 -6.96 -2.75 -1.01
C ASN A 330 -5.92 -3.27 -0.04
N ARG A 331 -4.97 -2.42 0.33
CA ARG A 331 -3.99 -2.66 1.38
C ARG A 331 -3.78 -1.41 2.21
N ARG A 332 -3.39 -1.58 3.46
CA ARG A 332 -3.10 -0.46 4.35
C ARG A 332 -1.61 -0.21 4.42
N MET A 333 -1.29 1.06 4.55
CA MET A 333 0.05 1.53 4.80
C MET A 333 0.23 1.80 6.28
N TYR A 334 1.26 1.23 6.87
CA TYR A 334 1.51 1.27 8.30
C TYR A 334 2.83 1.95 8.62
N LEU A 335 2.84 2.66 9.76
CA LEU A 335 4.05 2.95 10.49
C LEU A 335 4.04 2.16 11.79
N TYR A 336 5.19 1.63 12.16
CA TYR A 336 5.39 0.86 13.40
C TYR A 336 6.51 1.48 14.21
N ASN A 337 6.37 1.48 15.54
CA ASN A 337 7.43 1.86 16.47
C ASN A 337 7.53 0.86 17.61
N ARG A 338 8.70 0.83 18.26
CA ARG A 338 8.89 0.11 19.52
C ARG A 338 8.50 1.00 20.69
N ALA A 339 7.94 0.42 21.77
CA ALA A 339 7.60 1.18 22.97
C ALA A 339 8.86 1.60 23.78
N ASP A 340 9.93 0.81 23.70
CA ASP A 340 11.17 0.99 24.46
C ASP A 340 12.20 1.91 23.79
N ASN A 341 11.97 2.34 22.54
CA ASN A 341 12.92 3.12 21.75
C ASN A 341 12.29 4.30 20.97
N LEU A 342 11.13 4.78 21.41
CA LEU A 342 10.43 5.90 20.80
C LEU A 342 10.90 7.21 21.43
N ASP A 343 11.49 8.09 20.62
CA ASP A 343 11.85 9.45 21.02
C ASP A 343 10.77 10.47 20.59
N GLU A 344 10.90 11.71 21.07
CA GLU A 344 9.94 12.78 20.84
C GLU A 344 9.84 13.15 19.33
N ALA A 345 10.97 13.17 18.61
CA ALA A 345 10.98 13.50 17.18
C ALA A 345 10.23 12.45 16.36
N SER A 346 10.46 11.15 16.64
CA SER A 346 9.73 10.05 16.02
C SER A 346 8.24 10.08 16.34
N LEU A 347 7.88 10.36 17.60
CA LEU A 347 6.49 10.45 18.04
C LEU A 347 5.76 11.62 17.35
N ASN A 348 6.39 12.79 17.26
CA ASN A 348 5.81 13.96 16.62
C ASN A 348 5.56 13.71 15.11
N PHE A 349 6.51 13.05 14.43
CA PHE A 349 6.33 12.65 13.05
C PHE A 349 5.17 11.65 12.88
N ILE A 350 5.10 10.61 13.72
CA ILE A 350 4.01 9.62 13.67
C ILE A 350 2.66 10.30 13.92
N ASN A 351 2.56 11.16 14.93
CA ASN A 351 1.34 11.89 15.25
C ASN A 351 0.87 12.77 14.09
N PHE A 352 1.80 13.45 13.41
CA PHE A 352 1.48 14.19 12.20
C PHE A 352 0.95 13.24 11.11
N ALA A 353 1.66 12.14 10.83
CA ALA A 353 1.34 11.22 9.74
C ALA A 353 -0.06 10.57 9.86
N ILE A 354 -0.59 10.42 11.08
CA ILE A 354 -1.94 9.89 11.33
C ILE A 354 -3.01 10.97 11.52
N SER A 355 -2.63 12.25 11.53
CA SER A 355 -3.55 13.37 11.75
C SER A 355 -4.26 13.80 10.46
N GLU A 356 -5.34 14.57 10.59
CA GLU A 356 -6.04 15.18 9.45
C GLU A 356 -5.15 16.15 8.65
N ALA A 357 -4.13 16.75 9.30
CA ALA A 357 -3.18 17.62 8.63
C ALA A 357 -2.38 16.90 7.53
N ALA A 358 -2.17 15.59 7.67
CA ALA A 358 -1.47 14.78 6.67
C ALA A 358 -2.37 14.34 5.49
N ASP A 359 -3.71 14.35 5.65
CA ASP A 359 -4.64 13.81 4.64
C ASP A 359 -4.44 14.44 3.25
N GLY A 360 -4.33 15.77 3.19
CA GLY A 360 -4.10 16.47 1.91
C GLY A 360 -2.74 16.18 1.27
N VAL A 361 -1.73 15.88 2.07
CA VAL A 361 -0.38 15.51 1.61
C VAL A 361 -0.37 14.08 1.09
N ILE A 362 -1.00 13.17 1.83
CA ILE A 362 -1.18 11.77 1.45
C ILE A 362 -1.95 11.66 0.14
N GLY A 363 -3.08 12.38 0.00
CA GLY A 363 -3.84 12.43 -1.25
C GLY A 363 -3.02 12.95 -2.44
N LYS A 364 -2.16 13.96 -2.25
CA LYS A 364 -1.26 14.45 -3.29
C LYS A 364 -0.16 13.46 -3.68
N SER A 365 0.27 12.60 -2.77
CA SER A 365 1.22 11.52 -3.08
C SER A 365 0.58 10.40 -3.88
N GLY A 366 -0.76 10.40 -3.97
CA GLY A 366 -1.55 9.44 -4.74
C GLY A 366 -2.09 8.28 -3.93
N PHE A 367 -1.78 8.21 -2.65
CA PHE A 367 -2.42 7.27 -1.74
C PHE A 367 -3.80 7.79 -1.32
N ILE A 368 -4.62 6.90 -0.82
CA ILE A 368 -5.93 7.23 -0.27
C ILE A 368 -5.72 7.62 1.19
N ASP A 369 -6.02 8.87 1.53
CA ASP A 369 -5.98 9.39 2.89
C ASP A 369 -7.01 8.69 3.81
N LEU A 370 -7.00 9.04 5.10
CA LEU A 370 -7.93 8.50 6.09
C LEU A 370 -9.14 9.41 6.37
N GLY A 371 -9.28 10.53 5.67
CA GLY A 371 -10.42 11.44 5.78
C GLY A 371 -11.74 10.74 5.46
N ILE A 372 -12.82 11.20 6.05
CA ILE A 372 -14.14 10.60 5.87
C ILE A 372 -14.76 11.07 4.56
N LEU A 373 -15.14 10.13 3.70
CA LEU A 373 -15.90 10.39 2.48
C LEU A 373 -17.38 10.12 2.73
N ARG A 374 -18.24 10.90 2.05
CA ARG A 374 -19.68 10.75 2.05
C ARG A 374 -20.14 10.27 0.67
N ARG A 375 -20.99 9.24 0.63
CA ARG A 375 -21.56 8.66 -0.60
C ARG A 375 -23.07 8.61 -0.50
N PRO A 376 -23.82 9.23 -1.44
CA PRO A 376 -25.26 9.08 -1.56
C PRO A 376 -25.66 7.61 -1.77
N GLN A 377 -26.80 7.21 -1.19
CA GLN A 377 -27.36 5.85 -1.31
C GLN A 377 -28.71 5.85 -2.03
N GLY A 378 -28.93 6.78 -2.95
CA GLY A 378 -30.17 6.95 -3.68
C GLY A 378 -30.54 5.77 -4.57
N GLU A 379 -31.64 5.93 -5.32
CA GLU A 379 -32.21 4.88 -6.16
C GLU A 379 -31.28 4.37 -7.27
N ASP A 380 -30.35 5.20 -7.72
CA ASP A 380 -29.37 4.89 -8.77
C ASP A 380 -28.08 4.27 -8.23
N ASP A 381 -27.97 4.08 -6.91
CA ASP A 381 -26.81 3.40 -6.31
C ASP A 381 -26.80 1.91 -6.66
N ASP A 382 -25.64 1.37 -7.07
CA ASP A 382 -25.51 -0.03 -7.51
C ASP A 382 -25.98 -1.02 -6.44
N ARG A 383 -25.75 -0.70 -5.16
CA ARG A 383 -26.20 -1.51 -4.01
C ARG A 383 -27.71 -1.50 -3.89
N ALA A 384 -28.35 -0.32 -4.02
CA ALA A 384 -29.80 -0.20 -4.00
C ALA A 384 -30.44 -0.93 -5.17
N ILE A 385 -29.85 -0.85 -6.38
CA ILE A 385 -30.29 -1.59 -7.56
C ILE A 385 -30.21 -3.10 -7.31
N SER A 386 -29.08 -3.58 -6.77
CA SER A 386 -28.88 -5.00 -6.46
C SER A 386 -29.89 -5.51 -5.43
N LEU A 387 -30.10 -4.77 -4.35
CA LEU A 387 -31.04 -5.11 -3.28
C LEU A 387 -32.50 -5.13 -3.78
N ARG A 388 -32.91 -4.20 -4.66
CA ARG A 388 -34.24 -4.22 -5.26
C ARG A 388 -34.44 -5.45 -6.14
N LYS A 389 -33.42 -5.84 -6.89
CA LYS A 389 -33.45 -7.06 -7.70
C LYS A 389 -33.57 -8.30 -6.83
N GLU A 390 -32.82 -8.35 -5.73
CA GLU A 390 -32.89 -9.42 -4.73
C GLU A 390 -34.28 -9.46 -4.06
N ALA A 391 -34.80 -8.33 -3.57
CA ALA A 391 -36.12 -8.24 -2.97
C ALA A 391 -37.28 -8.65 -3.91
N ALA A 392 -37.09 -8.42 -5.23
CA ALA A 392 -38.07 -8.84 -6.23
C ALA A 392 -38.02 -10.34 -6.54
N ALA A 393 -36.85 -10.99 -6.31
CA ALA A 393 -36.67 -12.42 -6.53
C ALA A 393 -37.20 -13.28 -5.37
N TYR A 394 -37.30 -12.72 -4.15
CA TYR A 394 -37.88 -13.40 -3.00
C TYR A 394 -39.39 -13.27 -2.97
N ASP A 395 -40.08 -14.39 -2.89
CA ASP A 395 -41.52 -14.45 -2.58
C ASP A 395 -41.72 -13.96 -1.12
N ALA A 396 -42.70 -13.13 -0.87
CA ALA A 396 -43.10 -12.40 0.33
C ALA A 396 -42.67 -12.91 1.73
N GLY A 397 -41.40 -13.34 1.91
CA GLY A 397 -40.82 -13.80 3.16
C GLY A 397 -40.36 -12.64 4.07
N PHE A 398 -39.94 -12.99 5.28
CA PHE A 398 -39.42 -12.07 6.29
C PHE A 398 -38.19 -11.26 5.77
N GLU A 399 -37.33 -11.89 5.01
CA GLU A 399 -36.11 -11.28 4.47
C GLU A 399 -36.42 -10.17 3.46
N ALA A 400 -37.42 -10.38 2.58
CA ALA A 400 -37.86 -9.33 1.64
C ALA A 400 -38.44 -8.09 2.36
N GLY A 401 -39.03 -8.27 3.52
CA GLY A 401 -39.49 -7.18 4.38
C GLY A 401 -38.30 -6.36 4.91
N VAL A 402 -37.25 -7.04 5.37
CA VAL A 402 -36.03 -6.41 5.90
C VAL A 402 -35.24 -5.70 4.80
N VAL A 403 -35.18 -6.28 3.60
CA VAL A 403 -34.54 -5.61 2.45
C VAL A 403 -35.26 -4.31 2.09
N ARG A 404 -36.62 -4.30 2.12
CA ARG A 404 -37.38 -3.06 1.86
C ARG A 404 -37.15 -2.02 2.98
N GLU A 405 -37.17 -2.44 4.25
CA GLU A 405 -36.84 -1.56 5.38
C GLU A 405 -35.45 -0.93 5.21
N MET A 406 -34.46 -1.72 4.76
CA MET A 406 -33.12 -1.22 4.48
C MET A 406 -33.12 -0.21 3.32
N LEU A 407 -33.82 -0.50 2.22
CA LEU A 407 -33.91 0.40 1.07
C LEU A 407 -34.59 1.73 1.44
N ASP A 408 -35.61 1.70 2.28
CA ASP A 408 -36.28 2.91 2.79
C ASP A 408 -35.29 3.75 3.62
N GLU A 409 -34.52 3.13 4.53
CA GLU A 409 -33.51 3.84 5.32
C GLU A 409 -32.33 4.35 4.45
N MET A 410 -31.96 3.63 3.39
CA MET A 410 -30.92 4.07 2.44
C MET A 410 -31.34 5.33 1.67
N SER A 411 -32.62 5.45 1.30
CA SER A 411 -33.09 6.58 0.48
C SER A 411 -32.98 7.93 1.20
N ASP A 412 -33.03 7.92 2.51
CA ASP A 412 -33.03 9.11 3.37
C ASP A 412 -31.62 9.45 3.88
N ASN A 413 -30.63 8.58 3.64
CA ASN A 413 -29.30 8.71 4.22
C ASN A 413 -28.20 8.51 3.20
N ASP A 414 -27.12 9.27 3.37
CA ASP A 414 -25.84 9.03 2.72
C ASP A 414 -24.97 8.13 3.61
N ARG A 415 -24.08 7.35 3.04
CA ARG A 415 -23.15 6.51 3.77
C ARG A 415 -21.80 7.20 3.92
N LEU A 416 -21.25 7.16 5.15
CA LEU A 416 -19.87 7.55 5.40
C LEU A 416 -18.91 6.39 5.14
N SER A 417 -17.67 6.71 4.76
CA SER A 417 -16.64 5.69 4.53
C SER A 417 -16.12 5.03 5.82
N THR A 418 -16.52 5.54 6.98
CA THR A 418 -16.21 4.93 8.28
C THR A 418 -16.98 3.63 8.45
N THR A 419 -16.27 2.55 8.74
CA THR A 419 -16.86 1.21 8.92
C THR A 419 -16.17 0.49 10.07
N PHE A 420 -16.94 0.11 11.08
CA PHE A 420 -16.46 -0.62 12.25
C PHE A 420 -16.59 -2.12 12.06
N ARG A 421 -15.54 -2.87 12.40
CA ARG A 421 -15.49 -4.32 12.25
C ARG A 421 -15.34 -5.03 13.59
N PHE A 422 -15.79 -6.28 13.62
CA PHE A 422 -15.85 -7.07 14.84
C PHE A 422 -15.20 -8.44 14.64
N ARG A 423 -14.50 -8.91 15.67
CA ARG A 423 -14.05 -10.31 15.73
C ARG A 423 -15.28 -11.22 15.91
N THR A 424 -15.15 -12.46 15.45
CA THR A 424 -16.21 -13.47 15.63
C THR A 424 -16.63 -13.56 17.09
N GLY A 425 -17.92 -13.42 17.36
CA GLY A 425 -18.51 -13.50 18.70
C GLY A 425 -18.21 -12.32 19.63
N SER A 426 -17.64 -11.22 19.11
CA SER A 426 -17.34 -10.01 19.89
C SER A 426 -18.21 -8.83 19.43
N ALA A 427 -18.55 -7.97 20.40
CA ALA A 427 -19.13 -6.64 20.16
C ALA A 427 -18.14 -5.51 20.49
N LYS A 428 -16.88 -5.84 20.83
CA LYS A 428 -15.84 -4.83 21.11
C LYS A 428 -15.15 -4.43 19.81
N LEU A 429 -14.93 -3.13 19.65
CA LEU A 429 -14.12 -2.58 18.57
C LEU A 429 -12.67 -3.13 18.66
N ASP A 430 -12.08 -3.34 17.50
CA ASP A 430 -10.63 -3.59 17.41
C ASP A 430 -9.84 -2.26 17.55
N GLU A 431 -8.52 -2.34 17.54
CA GLU A 431 -7.65 -1.17 17.67
C GLU A 431 -7.88 -0.14 16.55
N ARG A 432 -8.18 -0.63 15.34
CA ARG A 432 -8.51 0.23 14.20
C ARG A 432 -9.82 0.98 14.41
N GLY A 433 -10.86 0.30 14.90
CA GLY A 433 -12.14 0.94 15.16
C GLY A 433 -12.04 2.14 16.10
N ARG A 434 -11.02 2.19 16.96
CA ARG A 434 -10.77 3.34 17.83
C ARG A 434 -10.22 4.56 17.09
N LEU A 435 -9.31 4.35 16.11
CA LEU A 435 -8.82 5.44 15.27
C LEU A 435 -9.96 5.99 14.40
N ASP A 436 -10.71 5.10 13.76
CA ASP A 436 -11.87 5.45 12.95
C ASP A 436 -12.94 6.17 13.79
N LEU A 437 -13.09 5.81 15.06
CA LEU A 437 -14.02 6.44 15.99
C LEU A 437 -13.59 7.87 16.35
N ALA A 438 -12.30 8.12 16.59
CA ALA A 438 -11.80 9.47 16.87
C ALA A 438 -12.05 10.39 15.66
N ARG A 439 -11.69 9.96 14.46
CA ARG A 439 -11.95 10.70 13.21
C ARG A 439 -13.45 10.93 12.96
N LEU A 440 -14.30 9.94 13.28
CA LEU A 440 -15.73 10.12 13.17
C LEU A 440 -16.27 11.19 14.14
N VAL A 441 -15.78 11.21 15.37
CA VAL A 441 -16.16 12.25 16.35
C VAL A 441 -15.76 13.64 15.85
N ASP A 442 -14.55 13.80 15.36
CA ASP A 442 -14.02 15.05 14.79
C ASP A 442 -14.88 15.51 13.59
N TYR A 443 -15.23 14.59 12.70
CA TYR A 443 -16.13 14.86 11.57
C TYR A 443 -17.53 15.32 12.03
N LEU A 444 -18.13 14.63 13.01
CA LEU A 444 -19.49 14.91 13.49
C LEU A 444 -19.56 16.17 14.35
N GLU A 445 -18.48 16.58 15.00
CA GLU A 445 -18.41 17.83 15.78
C GLU A 445 -18.78 19.06 14.93
N ASN A 446 -18.42 19.01 13.65
CA ASN A 446 -18.66 20.07 12.68
C ASN A 446 -20.00 19.91 11.92
N ALA A 447 -20.78 18.86 12.20
CA ALA A 447 -22.05 18.64 11.52
C ALA A 447 -23.15 19.58 12.02
N PRO A 448 -24.12 19.99 11.16
CA PRO A 448 -25.23 20.84 11.54
C PRO A 448 -26.08 20.29 12.68
N GLN A 449 -26.73 21.20 13.43
CA GLN A 449 -27.67 20.80 14.48
C GLN A 449 -28.85 20.04 13.89
N GLY A 450 -29.25 18.92 14.53
CA GLY A 450 -30.35 18.06 14.10
C GLY A 450 -29.95 17.05 13.03
N THR A 451 -28.65 16.98 12.70
CA THR A 451 -28.13 15.91 11.83
C THR A 451 -28.43 14.56 12.47
N LYS A 452 -29.10 13.67 11.73
CA LYS A 452 -29.35 12.29 12.15
C LYS A 452 -28.21 11.40 11.68
N VAL A 453 -27.64 10.59 12.59
CA VAL A 453 -26.61 9.59 12.30
C VAL A 453 -27.12 8.23 12.75
N THR A 454 -27.23 7.29 11.81
CA THR A 454 -27.67 5.93 12.06
C THR A 454 -26.50 4.97 11.94
N PHE A 455 -26.20 4.23 13.01
CA PHE A 455 -25.28 3.11 12.99
C PHE A 455 -26.01 1.86 12.48
N VAL A 456 -25.55 1.27 11.39
CA VAL A 456 -26.22 0.19 10.68
C VAL A 456 -25.41 -1.08 10.73
N GLY A 457 -25.87 -2.06 11.49
CA GLY A 457 -25.16 -3.32 11.72
C GLY A 457 -25.47 -4.40 10.69
N PHE A 458 -24.43 -5.18 10.36
CA PHE A 458 -24.51 -6.36 9.50
C PHE A 458 -23.75 -7.55 10.12
N THR A 459 -24.07 -8.76 9.64
CA THR A 459 -23.42 -10.01 10.05
C THR A 459 -22.92 -10.77 8.82
N ASP A 460 -22.13 -11.82 9.07
CA ASP A 460 -21.97 -12.90 8.11
C ASP A 460 -23.23 -13.81 8.11
N SER A 461 -23.26 -14.80 7.23
CA SER A 461 -24.38 -15.73 7.04
C SER A 461 -24.39 -16.91 8.04
N VAL A 462 -23.58 -16.85 9.11
CA VAL A 462 -23.55 -17.95 10.10
C VAL A 462 -24.66 -17.76 11.13
N GLY A 463 -25.59 -18.71 11.18
CA GLY A 463 -26.71 -18.71 12.14
C GLY A 463 -28.08 -18.57 11.46
N THR A 464 -29.10 -18.20 12.25
CA THR A 464 -30.44 -17.92 11.70
C THR A 464 -30.57 -16.44 11.41
N PHE A 465 -31.28 -16.09 10.36
CA PHE A 465 -31.52 -14.69 9.97
C PHE A 465 -31.99 -13.82 11.12
N GLU A 466 -32.97 -14.31 11.91
CA GLU A 466 -33.48 -13.59 13.06
C GLU A 466 -32.44 -13.35 14.16
N ALA A 467 -31.55 -14.34 14.42
CA ALA A 467 -30.47 -14.17 15.37
C ALA A 467 -29.44 -13.17 14.84
N ASN A 468 -29.13 -13.21 13.55
CA ASN A 468 -28.23 -12.29 12.87
C ASN A 468 -28.78 -10.85 12.89
N ARG A 469 -30.09 -10.67 12.68
CA ARG A 469 -30.72 -9.35 12.79
C ARG A 469 -30.60 -8.76 14.20
N ARG A 470 -30.87 -9.55 15.25
CA ARG A 470 -30.66 -9.10 16.64
C ARG A 470 -29.21 -8.81 16.96
N LEU A 471 -28.29 -9.66 16.49
CA LEU A 471 -26.84 -9.47 16.70
C LEU A 471 -26.32 -8.20 16.01
N SER A 472 -26.75 -7.94 14.78
CA SER A 472 -26.37 -6.74 14.03
C SER A 472 -26.85 -5.46 14.70
N LEU A 473 -28.10 -5.43 15.18
CA LEU A 473 -28.65 -4.31 15.95
C LEU A 473 -27.87 -4.09 17.25
N GLY A 474 -27.53 -5.17 17.97
CA GLY A 474 -26.74 -5.08 19.21
C GLY A 474 -25.34 -4.52 18.97
N ARG A 475 -24.68 -4.89 17.85
CA ARG A 475 -23.38 -4.32 17.46
C ARG A 475 -23.49 -2.83 17.12
N ALA A 476 -24.49 -2.46 16.35
CA ALA A 476 -24.76 -1.05 16.03
C ALA A 476 -24.95 -0.21 17.30
N GLY A 477 -25.76 -0.70 18.25
CA GLY A 477 -25.94 -0.07 19.56
C GLY A 477 -24.63 0.06 20.34
N SER A 478 -23.78 -0.97 20.33
CA SER A 478 -22.48 -0.92 21.03
C SER A 478 -21.53 0.13 20.44
N VAL A 479 -21.51 0.30 19.11
CA VAL A 479 -20.71 1.37 18.47
C VAL A 479 -21.27 2.74 18.84
N LEU A 480 -22.59 2.92 18.79
CA LEU A 480 -23.25 4.15 19.17
C LEU A 480 -22.91 4.55 20.61
N ASP A 481 -22.96 3.59 21.55
CA ASP A 481 -22.61 3.85 22.95
C ASP A 481 -21.13 4.24 23.11
N GLU A 482 -20.23 3.61 22.37
CA GLU A 482 -18.80 3.94 22.39
C GLU A 482 -18.56 5.35 21.81
N VAL A 483 -19.22 5.71 20.68
CA VAL A 483 -19.15 7.07 20.11
C VAL A 483 -19.62 8.11 21.13
N ARG A 484 -20.77 7.90 21.76
CA ARG A 484 -21.28 8.80 22.80
C ARG A 484 -20.33 8.93 23.98
N SER A 485 -19.72 7.83 24.40
CA SER A 485 -18.78 7.80 25.52
C SER A 485 -17.52 8.61 25.24
N VAL A 486 -16.97 8.49 24.02
CA VAL A 486 -15.75 9.19 23.61
C VAL A 486 -16.01 10.65 23.27
N ALA A 487 -17.11 10.92 22.56
CA ALA A 487 -17.43 12.26 22.08
C ALA A 487 -17.93 13.21 23.20
N GLY A 488 -18.64 12.68 24.20
CA GLY A 488 -19.27 13.50 25.23
C GLY A 488 -20.16 14.59 24.63
N ASP A 489 -19.99 15.81 25.10
CA ASP A 489 -20.78 16.97 24.67
C ASP A 489 -20.41 17.51 23.26
N ARG A 490 -19.29 17.04 22.67
CA ARG A 490 -18.82 17.48 21.33
C ARG A 490 -19.83 17.22 20.22
N VAL A 491 -20.69 16.22 20.38
CA VAL A 491 -21.71 15.80 19.40
C VAL A 491 -23.13 15.93 19.93
N ALA A 492 -23.37 16.82 20.90
CA ALA A 492 -24.68 17.02 21.52
C ALA A 492 -25.77 17.47 20.53
N GLN A 493 -25.37 18.03 19.38
CA GLN A 493 -26.26 18.46 18.30
C GLN A 493 -26.74 17.32 17.40
N ILE A 494 -26.19 16.09 17.53
CA ILE A 494 -26.45 14.95 16.66
C ILE A 494 -27.56 14.06 17.24
N GLU A 495 -28.49 13.64 16.38
CA GLU A 495 -29.52 12.65 16.69
C GLU A 495 -29.01 11.25 16.29
N PHE A 496 -28.67 10.43 17.28
CA PHE A 496 -28.15 9.09 17.03
C PHE A 496 -29.25 8.02 17.03
N ALA A 497 -29.18 7.12 16.03
CA ALA A 497 -30.01 5.93 15.92
C ALA A 497 -29.15 4.69 15.63
N ALA A 498 -29.74 3.51 15.85
CA ALA A 498 -29.12 2.22 15.50
C ALA A 498 -30.12 1.35 14.74
N ALA A 499 -29.68 0.68 13.69
CA ALA A 499 -30.43 -0.29 12.91
C ALA A 499 -29.63 -1.58 12.71
N GLY A 500 -30.32 -2.68 12.41
CA GLY A 500 -29.66 -3.97 12.18
C GLY A 500 -30.36 -4.77 11.11
N PHE A 501 -29.65 -5.13 10.05
CA PHE A 501 -30.20 -5.82 8.89
C PHE A 501 -29.72 -7.27 8.73
N GLY A 502 -28.96 -7.78 9.74
CA GLY A 502 -28.48 -9.17 9.71
C GLY A 502 -27.48 -9.39 8.57
N GLU A 503 -27.69 -10.46 7.81
CA GLU A 503 -26.81 -10.86 6.70
C GLU A 503 -27.22 -10.27 5.32
N VAL A 504 -28.17 -9.32 5.32
CA VAL A 504 -28.57 -8.61 4.12
C VAL A 504 -27.41 -7.76 3.59
N ALA A 505 -27.32 -7.60 2.27
CA ALA A 505 -26.31 -6.81 1.59
C ALA A 505 -24.85 -7.17 1.98
N PRO A 506 -24.42 -8.41 1.71
CA PRO A 506 -23.02 -8.78 1.92
C PRO A 506 -22.10 -7.94 1.03
N SER A 507 -20.96 -7.49 1.60
CA SER A 507 -19.92 -6.77 0.87
C SER A 507 -18.80 -7.70 0.38
N ALA A 508 -18.78 -8.95 0.85
CA ALA A 508 -17.83 -9.98 0.43
C ALA A 508 -18.46 -11.38 0.52
N CYS A 509 -17.77 -12.37 -0.06
CA CYS A 509 -18.24 -13.76 -0.07
C CYS A 509 -18.29 -14.37 1.34
N ASN A 510 -19.44 -14.93 1.71
CA ASN A 510 -19.62 -15.62 3.00
C ASN A 510 -18.97 -17.02 3.05
N GLU A 511 -18.45 -17.54 1.95
CA GLU A 511 -17.79 -18.84 1.85
C GLU A 511 -16.37 -18.82 2.43
N THR A 512 -15.74 -17.63 2.51
CA THR A 512 -14.40 -17.46 3.04
C THR A 512 -14.39 -16.80 4.42
N ASP A 513 -13.41 -17.13 5.25
CA ASP A 513 -13.27 -16.48 6.57
C ASP A 513 -12.96 -14.98 6.44
N GLY A 514 -12.19 -14.58 5.42
CA GLY A 514 -11.93 -13.18 5.09
C GLY A 514 -13.20 -12.43 4.73
N GLY A 515 -14.01 -12.98 3.84
CA GLY A 515 -15.28 -12.37 3.44
C GLY A 515 -16.29 -12.28 4.59
N LYS A 516 -16.40 -13.32 5.42
CA LYS A 516 -17.19 -13.25 6.66
C LYS A 516 -16.72 -12.12 7.58
N ALA A 517 -15.39 -11.92 7.70
CA ALA A 517 -14.86 -10.83 8.52
C ALA A 517 -15.25 -9.45 7.95
N ILE A 518 -15.28 -9.29 6.63
CA ILE A 518 -15.74 -8.08 5.95
C ILE A 518 -17.24 -7.85 6.18
N ASN A 519 -18.04 -8.90 6.17
CA ASN A 519 -19.48 -8.81 6.36
C ASN A 519 -19.89 -8.48 7.80
N ARG A 520 -19.11 -8.86 8.82
CA ARG A 520 -19.33 -8.48 10.22
C ARG A 520 -18.95 -7.03 10.47
N ARG A 521 -19.83 -6.09 10.11
CA ARG A 521 -19.55 -4.66 10.13
C ARG A 521 -20.71 -3.83 10.71
N VAL A 522 -20.37 -2.60 11.10
CA VAL A 522 -21.30 -1.51 11.35
C VAL A 522 -20.91 -0.34 10.46
N GLU A 523 -21.82 0.07 9.62
CA GLU A 523 -21.72 1.25 8.77
C GLU A 523 -22.27 2.48 9.47
N VAL A 524 -21.82 3.66 9.06
CA VAL A 524 -22.32 4.94 9.56
C VAL A 524 -23.07 5.64 8.44
N TRP A 525 -24.34 5.88 8.66
CA TRP A 525 -25.21 6.59 7.71
C TRP A 525 -25.60 7.95 8.28
N ILE A 526 -25.64 8.97 7.45
CA ILE A 526 -25.96 10.35 7.85
C ILE A 526 -27.09 10.89 6.99
N SER A 527 -28.04 11.62 7.58
CA SER A 527 -29.19 12.15 6.86
C SER A 527 -28.78 12.99 5.64
N SER A 528 -29.42 12.74 4.49
CA SER A 528 -29.11 13.40 3.21
C SER A 528 -29.35 14.90 3.25
N ASP A 529 -30.33 15.36 4.03
CA ASP A 529 -30.69 16.77 4.17
C ASP A 529 -29.71 17.60 5.03
N SER A 530 -28.73 16.96 5.68
CA SER A 530 -27.65 17.66 6.36
C SER A 530 -26.74 18.30 5.29
N ALA A 531 -27.10 19.50 4.83
CA ALA A 531 -26.36 20.25 3.84
C ALA A 531 -24.90 20.42 4.28
N ALA A 532 -24.00 20.14 3.34
CA ALA A 532 -22.57 20.36 3.47
C ALA A 532 -22.24 21.85 3.59
#